data_9488b86635fb06f4ab7f9d61a8da2746
#
_entry.id   9488b86635fb06f4ab7f9d61a8da2746
#
_cell.length_a   1.000
_cell.length_b   1.000
_cell.length_c   1.000
_cell.angle_alpha   90.00
_cell.angle_beta   90.00
_cell.angle_gamma   90.00
#
_symmetry.space_group_name_H-M   'P 1'
#
loop_
_entity.id
_entity.type
_entity.pdbx_description
1 polymer ?
#
loop_
_entity_poly.entity_id
_entity_poly.type
_entity_poly.pdbx_seq_one_letter_code
_entity_poly.pdbx_strand_id
1 'polypeptide(L)'
;RAVASLVGSAADITSTHGELTVLRVISIQTQPNSTAVIEGGTGTFNIVASITSDTISYQWQISTNGGGSWSNINGANSATYTTPATVFPTTPAEQFRCILTNANATTVTSTAATLTVNESEFVTAPTSVTPTIDPDTTRTFSRQPVITTSAFVSEYAGSAHYSSYWRIRRVSDNVTVYDTVSAVDPDGDTANLTSITIPSGFLDFDTAYSVQVKFKDNGTPKLESAYSSAVNFTTPLVDQPEIQTITPAFNPTINVDSISMKSGYSHSSSDWQFSPANTFATIIHQSLGNSTNLNSYTLPNAVNLSSNTTYYVRIRFNINPT
;
A
#
# COMPACT_ATOMS: atom_id res chain seq x y z
N ARG A 1 63.23 -35.85 9.86
CA ARG A 1 64.57 -36.29 10.28
C ARG A 1 65.59 -35.26 9.79
N ALA A 2 66.21 -34.53 10.68
CA ALA A 2 67.26 -33.63 10.34
C ALA A 2 68.60 -34.36 10.55
N VAL A 3 69.49 -34.29 9.58
CA VAL A 3 70.81 -34.81 9.66
C VAL A 3 71.80 -33.64 9.67
N ALA A 4 72.55 -33.53 10.74
CA ALA A 4 73.67 -32.56 10.82
C ALA A 4 74.95 -33.32 10.54
N SER A 5 75.75 -32.94 9.50
CA SER A 5 77.07 -33.48 9.20
C SER A 5 78.16 -32.59 9.75
N LEU A 6 79.04 -33.04 10.58
CA LEU A 6 80.24 -32.36 11.06
C LEU A 6 81.41 -32.61 10.12
N VAL A 7 82.00 -31.60 9.50
CA VAL A 7 83.20 -31.72 8.67
C VAL A 7 84.36 -32.11 9.51
N GLY A 8 84.88 -33.30 9.26
CA GLY A 8 86.05 -33.84 9.93
C GLY A 8 85.80 -34.95 10.97
N SER A 9 84.58 -35.41 11.16
CA SER A 9 84.22 -36.52 12.02
C SER A 9 83.67 -37.70 11.19
N ALA A 10 84.14 -38.92 11.48
CA ALA A 10 83.68 -40.15 10.81
C ALA A 10 82.32 -40.65 11.29
N ALA A 11 81.63 -39.90 12.08
CA ALA A 11 80.33 -40.32 12.64
C ALA A 11 79.28 -39.26 12.34
N ASP A 12 78.26 -39.61 11.58
CA ASP A 12 77.03 -38.81 11.41
C ASP A 12 76.26 -38.78 12.73
N ILE A 13 76.03 -37.61 13.25
CA ILE A 13 75.17 -37.44 14.44
C ILE A 13 73.74 -37.12 13.94
N THR A 14 72.84 -38.04 14.16
CA THR A 14 71.37 -37.78 13.90
C THR A 14 70.73 -37.18 15.14
N SER A 15 70.01 -36.11 14.98
CA SER A 15 69.13 -35.56 16.04
C SER A 15 68.00 -36.55 16.36
N THR A 16 67.49 -36.51 17.57
CA THR A 16 66.19 -37.14 17.86
C THR A 16 65.18 -36.57 16.92
N HIS A 17 64.28 -37.38 16.31
CA HIS A 17 63.23 -36.93 15.42
C HIS A 17 62.25 -36.04 16.17
N GLY A 18 61.92 -34.89 15.59
CA GLY A 18 60.83 -34.05 16.02
C GLY A 18 59.59 -34.39 15.20
N GLU A 19 58.42 -34.31 15.79
CA GLU A 19 57.17 -34.44 15.11
C GLU A 19 56.81 -33.09 14.47
N LEU A 20 56.58 -33.08 13.16
CA LEU A 20 56.09 -31.92 12.42
C LEU A 20 54.61 -32.13 12.07
N THR A 21 53.73 -31.45 12.76
CA THR A 21 52.32 -31.44 12.41
C THR A 21 52.04 -30.28 11.53
N VAL A 22 51.64 -30.51 10.28
CA VAL A 22 51.19 -29.49 9.36
C VAL A 22 49.67 -29.32 9.55
N LEU A 23 49.28 -28.21 10.20
CA LEU A 23 47.89 -27.86 10.34
C LEU A 23 47.35 -27.29 9.00
N ARG A 24 46.23 -27.81 8.57
CA ARG A 24 45.51 -27.31 7.40
C ARG A 24 44.69 -26.09 7.79
N VAL A 25 44.46 -25.23 6.84
CA VAL A 25 43.67 -23.99 7.05
C VAL A 25 42.37 -24.08 6.25
N ILE A 26 41.25 -23.94 6.94
CA ILE A 26 39.94 -23.73 6.32
C ILE A 26 39.83 -22.23 5.99
N SER A 27 39.58 -21.90 4.73
CA SER A 27 39.36 -20.52 4.26
C SER A 27 37.94 -20.38 3.77
N ILE A 28 37.17 -19.45 4.37
CA ILE A 28 35.84 -19.04 3.86
C ILE A 28 36.05 -18.00 2.76
N GLN A 29 35.57 -18.30 1.58
CA GLN A 29 35.62 -17.42 0.40
C GLN A 29 34.37 -16.57 0.26
N THR A 30 33.20 -17.14 0.63
CA THR A 30 31.92 -16.41 0.62
C THR A 30 31.20 -16.69 1.93
N GLN A 31 30.89 -15.64 2.65
CA GLN A 31 30.08 -15.68 3.88
C GLN A 31 28.60 -15.83 3.55
N PRO A 32 27.79 -16.41 4.45
CA PRO A 32 26.34 -16.40 4.28
C PRO A 32 25.78 -14.99 4.24
N ASN A 33 24.87 -14.72 3.31
CA ASN A 33 24.19 -13.45 3.18
C ASN A 33 22.86 -13.48 3.95
N SER A 34 22.51 -12.34 4.58
CA SER A 34 21.17 -12.13 5.11
C SER A 34 20.13 -12.16 3.99
N THR A 35 18.96 -12.68 4.29
CA THR A 35 17.85 -12.80 3.32
C THR A 35 16.54 -12.39 3.95
N ALA A 36 15.59 -11.96 3.10
CA ALA A 36 14.24 -11.66 3.50
C ALA A 36 13.27 -12.57 2.71
N VAL A 37 12.25 -13.06 3.40
CA VAL A 37 11.21 -13.93 2.83
C VAL A 37 9.84 -13.45 3.32
N ILE A 38 8.79 -13.84 2.61
CA ILE A 38 7.41 -13.68 3.09
C ILE A 38 7.08 -14.87 3.98
N GLU A 39 6.23 -14.71 4.97
CA GLU A 39 5.70 -15.79 5.81
C GLU A 39 5.24 -16.98 4.96
N GLY A 40 5.55 -18.19 5.43
CA GLY A 40 5.34 -19.42 4.66
C GLY A 40 6.44 -19.73 3.64
N GLY A 41 7.29 -18.75 3.28
CA GLY A 41 8.46 -18.95 2.42
C GLY A 41 9.63 -19.61 3.15
N THR A 42 10.70 -19.91 2.41
CA THR A 42 11.93 -20.54 2.94
C THR A 42 13.15 -19.65 2.65
N GLY A 43 14.00 -19.44 3.66
CA GLY A 43 15.26 -18.74 3.53
C GLY A 43 16.40 -19.70 3.18
N THR A 44 17.26 -19.33 2.23
CA THR A 44 18.41 -20.15 1.85
C THR A 44 19.72 -19.42 2.16
N PHE A 45 20.62 -20.10 2.88
CA PHE A 45 21.93 -19.60 3.24
C PHE A 45 23.00 -20.49 2.60
N ASN A 46 24.00 -19.87 2.01
CA ASN A 46 25.08 -20.55 1.32
C ASN A 46 26.43 -20.04 1.80
N ILE A 47 27.39 -20.95 1.97
CA ILE A 47 28.78 -20.66 2.31
C ILE A 47 29.71 -21.31 1.29
N VAL A 48 30.76 -20.58 0.88
CA VAL A 48 31.81 -21.15 0.03
C VAL A 48 33.10 -21.16 0.83
N ALA A 49 33.69 -22.33 0.99
CA ALA A 49 34.94 -22.49 1.73
C ALA A 49 35.82 -23.55 1.06
N SER A 50 37.12 -23.47 1.30
CA SER A 50 38.09 -24.40 0.79
C SER A 50 39.08 -24.84 1.89
N ILE A 51 39.64 -26.04 1.70
CA ILE A 51 40.75 -26.59 2.48
C ILE A 51 41.69 -27.31 1.51
N THR A 52 43.00 -27.25 1.76
CA THR A 52 43.97 -27.92 0.89
C THR A 52 43.93 -29.40 1.10
N SER A 53 43.64 -30.19 0.04
CA SER A 53 43.74 -31.65 -0.05
C SER A 53 42.95 -32.41 1.02
N ASP A 54 41.76 -31.93 1.38
CA ASP A 54 40.88 -32.61 2.35
C ASP A 54 39.40 -32.13 2.18
N THR A 55 38.52 -32.67 3.04
CA THR A 55 37.09 -32.35 3.06
C THR A 55 36.72 -31.51 4.27
N ILE A 56 35.73 -30.58 4.08
CA ILE A 56 35.16 -29.76 5.15
C ILE A 56 33.87 -30.42 5.61
N SER A 57 33.69 -30.53 6.92
CA SER A 57 32.39 -30.84 7.53
C SER A 57 31.71 -29.56 7.94
N TYR A 58 30.42 -29.44 7.62
CA TYR A 58 29.60 -28.26 7.89
C TYR A 58 28.60 -28.59 9.01
N GLN A 59 28.28 -27.58 9.84
CA GLN A 59 27.21 -27.64 10.80
C GLN A 59 26.58 -26.28 10.94
N TRP A 60 25.34 -26.12 10.45
CA TRP A 60 24.61 -24.90 10.64
C TRP A 60 24.05 -24.79 12.05
N GLN A 61 24.03 -23.56 12.54
CA GLN A 61 23.48 -23.19 13.83
C GLN A 61 22.46 -22.06 13.66
N ILE A 62 21.44 -22.02 14.51
CA ILE A 62 20.44 -21.01 14.62
C ILE A 62 20.56 -20.28 15.96
N SER A 63 20.30 -18.97 15.94
CA SER A 63 20.07 -18.16 17.12
C SER A 63 18.70 -17.50 17.01
N THR A 64 17.87 -17.66 18.03
CA THR A 64 16.55 -17.05 18.16
C THR A 64 16.54 -15.86 19.14
N ASN A 65 17.73 -15.40 19.56
CA ASN A 65 17.89 -14.30 20.54
C ASN A 65 18.91 -13.26 20.09
N GLY A 66 18.98 -13.02 18.75
CA GLY A 66 19.84 -11.97 18.18
C GLY A 66 21.34 -12.26 18.27
N GLY A 67 21.77 -13.54 18.28
CA GLY A 67 23.16 -13.96 18.35
C GLY A 67 23.67 -14.20 19.78
N GLY A 68 22.83 -14.07 20.80
CA GLY A 68 23.22 -14.27 22.20
C GLY A 68 23.53 -15.74 22.55
N SER A 69 22.84 -16.71 21.93
CA SER A 69 23.10 -18.12 22.03
C SER A 69 22.84 -18.85 20.72
N TRP A 70 23.46 -20.02 20.52
CA TRP A 70 23.43 -20.74 19.26
C TRP A 70 23.16 -22.22 19.51
N SER A 71 22.26 -22.81 18.72
CA SER A 71 21.91 -24.23 18.75
C SER A 71 22.18 -24.87 17.38
N ASN A 72 22.69 -26.11 17.39
CA ASN A 72 22.88 -26.87 16.16
C ASN A 72 21.54 -27.22 15.52
N ILE A 73 21.45 -27.02 14.20
CA ILE A 73 20.31 -27.44 13.39
C ILE A 73 20.57 -28.90 12.98
N ASN A 74 19.70 -29.80 13.43
CA ASN A 74 19.85 -31.21 13.15
C ASN A 74 19.78 -31.50 11.65
N GLY A 75 20.77 -32.24 11.12
CA GLY A 75 20.84 -32.62 9.71
C GLY A 75 21.34 -31.53 8.76
N ALA A 76 21.63 -30.32 9.24
CA ALA A 76 22.12 -29.19 8.41
C ALA A 76 23.66 -29.28 8.26
N ASN A 77 24.13 -30.23 7.45
CA ASN A 77 25.54 -30.58 7.31
C ASN A 77 26.10 -30.31 5.89
N SER A 78 25.46 -29.48 5.12
CA SER A 78 25.89 -29.11 3.75
C SER A 78 26.37 -27.66 3.69
N ALA A 79 27.06 -27.28 2.62
CA ALA A 79 27.45 -25.89 2.38
C ALA A 79 26.28 -24.96 2.21
N THR A 80 25.09 -25.49 1.90
CA THR A 80 23.82 -24.76 1.79
C THR A 80 22.85 -25.26 2.84
N TYR A 81 22.15 -24.35 3.50
CA TYR A 81 21.03 -24.62 4.39
C TYR A 81 19.80 -23.86 3.95
N THR A 82 18.66 -24.53 3.89
CA THR A 82 17.36 -23.94 3.61
C THR A 82 16.44 -24.16 4.82
N THR A 83 15.82 -23.09 5.31
CA THR A 83 14.91 -23.16 6.45
C THR A 83 13.63 -23.93 6.09
N PRO A 84 12.91 -24.48 7.07
CA PRO A 84 11.49 -24.80 6.91
C PRO A 84 10.68 -23.56 6.51
N ALA A 85 9.41 -23.76 6.18
CA ALA A 85 8.47 -22.65 5.99
C ALA A 85 8.47 -21.74 7.23
N THR A 86 8.60 -20.45 7.00
CA THR A 86 8.76 -19.44 8.05
C THR A 86 7.42 -18.99 8.63
N VAL A 87 7.43 -18.52 9.88
CA VAL A 87 6.26 -17.98 10.58
C VAL A 87 6.56 -16.53 10.98
N PHE A 88 5.59 -15.65 10.83
CA PHE A 88 5.66 -14.25 11.27
C PHE A 88 4.86 -14.07 12.58
N PRO A 89 5.28 -13.19 13.53
CA PRO A 89 6.54 -12.45 13.55
C PRO A 89 7.68 -13.27 14.16
N THR A 90 8.89 -13.09 13.65
CA THR A 90 10.12 -13.53 14.32
C THR A 90 10.75 -12.33 15.05
N THR A 91 10.61 -12.27 16.36
CA THR A 91 11.21 -11.21 17.19
C THR A 91 11.93 -11.79 18.41
N PRO A 92 13.26 -11.61 18.50
CA PRO A 92 14.17 -11.01 17.52
C PRO A 92 14.31 -11.86 16.25
N ALA A 93 14.72 -11.24 15.13
CA ALA A 93 14.97 -11.93 13.88
C ALA A 93 15.97 -13.09 14.08
N GLU A 94 15.67 -14.23 13.49
CA GLU A 94 16.52 -15.41 13.54
C GLU A 94 17.84 -15.16 12.81
N GLN A 95 18.93 -15.67 13.38
CA GLN A 95 20.26 -15.59 12.76
C GLN A 95 20.82 -16.98 12.55
N PHE A 96 21.57 -17.14 11.46
CA PHE A 96 22.17 -18.40 11.03
C PHE A 96 23.67 -18.23 10.83
N ARG A 97 24.46 -19.21 11.27
CA ARG A 97 25.89 -19.30 11.01
C ARG A 97 26.29 -20.75 10.75
N CYS A 98 27.43 -20.93 10.10
CA CYS A 98 27.97 -22.25 9.83
C CYS A 98 29.29 -22.47 10.58
N ILE A 99 29.41 -23.59 11.25
CA ILE A 99 30.68 -24.08 11.81
C ILE A 99 31.28 -25.02 10.78
N LEU A 100 32.55 -24.78 10.43
CA LEU A 100 33.36 -25.60 9.51
C LEU A 100 34.43 -26.29 10.29
N THR A 101 34.48 -27.61 10.16
CA THR A 101 35.45 -28.45 10.87
C THR A 101 36.17 -29.40 9.93
N ASN A 102 37.38 -29.77 10.33
CA ASN A 102 38.18 -30.83 9.76
C ASN A 102 39.10 -31.37 10.84
N ALA A 103 39.41 -32.66 10.82
CA ALA A 103 40.23 -33.32 11.86
C ALA A 103 41.63 -32.70 12.01
N ASN A 104 42.18 -32.14 10.95
CA ASN A 104 43.55 -31.60 10.88
C ASN A 104 43.60 -30.09 10.71
N ALA A 105 42.50 -29.37 10.98
CA ALA A 105 42.41 -27.92 10.84
C ALA A 105 41.74 -27.28 12.05
N THR A 106 42.05 -26.01 12.30
CA THR A 106 41.34 -25.22 13.29
C THR A 106 39.90 -25.01 12.83
N THR A 107 38.92 -25.19 13.72
CA THR A 107 37.51 -24.91 13.48
C THR A 107 37.31 -23.44 13.10
N VAL A 108 36.55 -23.17 12.05
CA VAL A 108 36.21 -21.84 11.61
C VAL A 108 34.71 -21.64 11.67
N THR A 109 34.27 -20.49 12.14
CA THR A 109 32.85 -20.14 12.20
C THR A 109 32.59 -18.96 11.23
N SER A 110 31.53 -19.05 10.44
CA SER A 110 31.11 -17.95 9.56
C SER A 110 30.60 -16.75 10.34
N THR A 111 30.50 -15.62 9.67
CA THR A 111 29.65 -14.51 10.14
C THR A 111 28.19 -14.98 10.26
N ALA A 112 27.43 -14.30 11.12
CA ALA A 112 25.98 -14.54 11.22
C ALA A 112 25.25 -13.85 10.07
N ALA A 113 24.27 -14.53 9.49
CA ALA A 113 23.34 -14.00 8.51
C ALA A 113 21.94 -13.94 9.13
N THR A 114 21.19 -12.86 8.88
CA THR A 114 19.86 -12.64 9.46
C THR A 114 18.80 -13.09 8.47
N LEU A 115 17.75 -13.75 8.97
CA LEU A 115 16.51 -14.02 8.26
C LEU A 115 15.48 -12.99 8.68
N THR A 116 15.01 -12.20 7.74
CA THR A 116 13.87 -11.30 7.93
C THR A 116 12.64 -11.99 7.35
N VAL A 117 11.65 -12.24 8.19
CA VAL A 117 10.33 -12.72 7.73
C VAL A 117 9.40 -11.55 7.68
N ASN A 118 8.88 -11.25 6.49
CA ASN A 118 7.86 -10.25 6.28
C ASN A 118 6.49 -10.92 6.39
N GLU A 119 5.51 -10.17 6.86
CA GLU A 119 4.12 -10.63 6.89
C GLU A 119 3.65 -10.95 5.46
N SER A 120 2.89 -12.05 5.32
CA SER A 120 2.22 -12.37 4.07
C SER A 120 1.02 -11.45 3.92
N GLU A 121 0.98 -10.67 2.83
CA GLU A 121 -0.20 -9.88 2.49
C GLU A 121 -1.27 -10.81 1.89
N PHE A 122 -2.12 -11.39 2.73
CA PHE A 122 -3.27 -12.19 2.27
C PHE A 122 -4.41 -11.33 1.73
N VAL A 123 -4.37 -10.01 1.96
CA VAL A 123 -5.34 -9.05 1.45
C VAL A 123 -4.68 -8.19 0.39
N THR A 124 -5.21 -8.26 -0.83
CA THR A 124 -4.68 -7.47 -1.94
C THR A 124 -5.07 -6.00 -1.79
N ALA A 125 -4.10 -5.11 -1.96
CA ALA A 125 -4.37 -3.67 -2.00
C ALA A 125 -5.35 -3.31 -3.12
N PRO A 126 -6.21 -2.29 -2.94
CA PRO A 126 -7.09 -1.82 -4.01
C PRO A 126 -6.29 -1.50 -5.28
N THR A 127 -6.69 -2.10 -6.40
CA THR A 127 -6.02 -1.92 -7.70
C THR A 127 -6.47 -0.66 -8.43
N SER A 128 -7.63 -0.12 -8.04
CA SER A 128 -8.15 1.16 -8.54
C SER A 128 -8.83 1.94 -7.43
N VAL A 129 -8.68 3.25 -7.47
CA VAL A 129 -9.40 4.22 -6.63
C VAL A 129 -9.87 5.33 -7.55
N THR A 130 -11.16 5.62 -7.56
CA THR A 130 -11.75 6.51 -8.55
C THR A 130 -12.64 7.55 -7.86
N PRO A 131 -12.18 8.79 -7.69
CA PRO A 131 -13.04 9.94 -7.37
C PRO A 131 -13.99 10.23 -8.52
N THR A 132 -15.25 10.57 -8.21
CA THR A 132 -16.20 11.00 -9.22
C THR A 132 -15.82 12.41 -9.70
N ILE A 133 -15.46 12.52 -10.98
CA ILE A 133 -14.95 13.76 -11.61
C ILE A 133 -15.91 14.20 -12.70
N ASP A 134 -16.15 15.51 -12.77
CA ASP A 134 -16.82 16.18 -13.88
C ASP A 134 -15.92 16.13 -15.14
N PRO A 135 -16.35 15.48 -16.23
CA PRO A 135 -15.55 15.33 -17.43
C PRO A 135 -15.22 16.65 -18.12
N ASP A 136 -16.04 17.69 -17.92
CA ASP A 136 -15.85 18.99 -18.56
C ASP A 136 -14.78 19.84 -17.84
N THR A 137 -14.62 19.66 -16.54
CA THR A 137 -13.72 20.48 -15.72
C THR A 137 -12.51 19.70 -15.17
N THR A 138 -12.52 18.37 -15.26
CA THR A 138 -11.52 17.48 -14.63
C THR A 138 -11.43 17.63 -13.10
N ARG A 139 -12.46 18.19 -12.47
CA ARG A 139 -12.61 18.42 -11.04
C ARG A 139 -13.74 17.57 -10.49
N THR A 140 -13.81 17.40 -9.18
CA THR A 140 -14.99 16.77 -8.55
C THR A 140 -16.22 17.70 -8.70
N PHE A 141 -17.41 17.11 -8.73
CA PHE A 141 -18.68 17.90 -8.81
C PHE A 141 -18.92 18.73 -7.54
N SER A 142 -18.45 18.25 -6.40
CA SER A 142 -18.59 18.93 -5.11
C SER A 142 -17.36 18.70 -4.23
N ARG A 143 -17.28 19.40 -3.10
CA ARG A 143 -16.31 19.14 -2.02
C ARG A 143 -16.66 17.90 -1.21
N GLN A 144 -17.72 17.19 -1.54
CA GLN A 144 -18.14 15.91 -0.98
C GLN A 144 -18.11 14.83 -2.08
N PRO A 145 -16.95 14.55 -2.70
CA PRO A 145 -16.88 13.59 -3.79
C PRO A 145 -17.23 12.20 -3.32
N VAL A 146 -17.88 11.44 -4.18
CA VAL A 146 -17.95 9.99 -4.04
C VAL A 146 -16.65 9.39 -4.56
N ILE A 147 -16.04 8.53 -3.78
CA ILE A 147 -14.82 7.81 -4.14
C ILE A 147 -15.12 6.32 -4.09
N THR A 148 -14.80 5.62 -5.17
CA THR A 148 -14.98 4.17 -5.29
C THR A 148 -13.65 3.46 -5.43
N THR A 149 -13.59 2.19 -5.05
CA THR A 149 -12.41 1.34 -5.23
C THR A 149 -12.77 0.09 -6.02
N SER A 150 -11.74 -0.66 -6.46
CA SER A 150 -11.90 -2.04 -6.89
C SER A 150 -12.52 -2.90 -5.79
N ALA A 151 -13.06 -4.06 -6.19
CA ALA A 151 -13.55 -5.05 -5.22
C ALA A 151 -12.43 -5.53 -4.29
N PHE A 152 -12.81 -5.94 -3.10
CA PHE A 152 -11.92 -6.62 -2.15
C PHE A 152 -11.48 -7.98 -2.73
N VAL A 153 -10.20 -8.27 -2.63
CA VAL A 153 -9.62 -9.56 -3.02
C VAL A 153 -8.74 -10.05 -1.87
N SER A 154 -8.92 -11.29 -1.48
CA SER A 154 -8.08 -11.99 -0.52
C SER A 154 -7.68 -13.34 -1.10
N GLU A 155 -6.44 -13.75 -0.85
CA GLU A 155 -5.95 -15.08 -1.21
C GLU A 155 -6.39 -16.16 -0.20
N TYR A 156 -6.91 -15.73 0.94
CA TYR A 156 -7.36 -16.64 1.99
C TYR A 156 -8.81 -17.06 1.79
N ALA A 157 -9.05 -18.37 1.60
CA ALA A 157 -10.39 -18.91 1.42
C ALA A 157 -11.27 -18.66 2.67
N GLY A 158 -12.39 -17.96 2.47
CA GLY A 158 -13.32 -17.59 3.54
C GLY A 158 -13.06 -16.23 4.17
N SER A 159 -12.03 -15.52 3.77
CA SER A 159 -11.82 -14.13 4.16
C SER A 159 -12.86 -13.22 3.50
N ALA A 160 -13.44 -12.33 4.27
CA ALA A 160 -14.40 -11.34 3.81
C ALA A 160 -13.90 -9.93 4.12
N HIS A 161 -14.34 -8.96 3.33
CA HIS A 161 -14.05 -7.55 3.55
C HIS A 161 -14.66 -7.08 4.86
N TYR A 162 -13.83 -6.68 5.82
CA TYR A 162 -14.27 -6.21 7.14
C TYR A 162 -14.35 -4.70 7.20
N SER A 163 -13.29 -4.00 6.76
CA SER A 163 -13.23 -2.54 6.79
C SER A 163 -12.31 -1.97 5.72
N SER A 164 -12.48 -0.69 5.45
CA SER A 164 -11.61 0.10 4.58
C SER A 164 -11.04 1.30 5.31
N TYR A 165 -9.80 1.61 5.02
CA TYR A 165 -9.09 2.76 5.54
C TYR A 165 -8.97 3.78 4.43
N TRP A 166 -9.81 4.81 4.46
CA TRP A 166 -9.82 5.91 3.50
C TRP A 166 -8.95 7.04 4.01
N ARG A 167 -7.95 7.43 3.24
CA ARG A 167 -7.05 8.52 3.60
C ARG A 167 -6.97 9.52 2.48
N ILE A 168 -7.22 10.80 2.81
CA ILE A 168 -7.06 11.93 1.89
C ILE A 168 -6.02 12.89 2.43
N ARG A 169 -5.10 13.29 1.57
CA ARG A 169 -4.07 14.28 1.88
C ARG A 169 -4.14 15.45 0.92
N ARG A 170 -3.87 16.63 1.43
CA ARG A 170 -3.67 17.81 0.58
C ARG A 170 -2.33 17.70 -0.14
N VAL A 171 -2.32 17.91 -1.47
CA VAL A 171 -1.10 17.71 -2.28
C VAL A 171 -0.02 18.74 -1.96
N SER A 172 -0.41 19.99 -1.64
CA SER A 172 0.53 21.11 -1.43
C SER A 172 1.48 20.94 -0.24
N ASP A 173 1.03 20.27 0.82
CA ASP A 173 1.75 20.15 2.10
C ASP A 173 1.75 18.71 2.66
N ASN A 174 1.14 17.78 1.94
CA ASN A 174 1.00 16.36 2.34
C ASN A 174 0.28 16.15 3.69
N VAL A 175 -0.50 17.14 4.14
CA VAL A 175 -1.29 17.03 5.37
C VAL A 175 -2.48 16.11 5.16
N THR A 176 -2.68 15.16 6.07
CA THR A 176 -3.89 14.31 6.08
C THR A 176 -5.06 15.17 6.56
N VAL A 177 -6.05 15.35 5.67
CA VAL A 177 -7.26 16.12 5.94
C VAL A 177 -8.45 15.25 6.28
N TYR A 178 -8.43 13.99 5.86
CA TYR A 178 -9.45 12.99 6.18
C TYR A 178 -8.80 11.62 6.34
N ASP A 179 -9.14 10.91 7.40
CA ASP A 179 -8.70 9.54 7.65
C ASP A 179 -9.79 8.81 8.45
N THR A 180 -10.16 7.61 8.03
CA THR A 180 -11.13 6.79 8.76
C THR A 180 -10.50 6.01 9.91
N VAL A 181 -9.18 6.04 10.04
CA VAL A 181 -8.47 5.48 11.19
C VAL A 181 -8.30 6.57 12.25
N SER A 182 -8.77 6.30 13.43
CA SER A 182 -8.57 7.18 14.58
C SER A 182 -8.13 6.38 15.81
N ALA A 183 -7.71 7.07 16.86
CA ALA A 183 -7.40 6.42 18.13
C ALA A 183 -8.65 5.76 18.78
N VAL A 184 -9.85 6.21 18.38
CA VAL A 184 -11.15 5.69 18.88
C VAL A 184 -11.66 4.55 17.98
N ASP A 185 -11.33 4.58 16.68
CA ASP A 185 -11.69 3.55 15.70
C ASP A 185 -10.44 3.10 14.92
N PRO A 186 -9.65 2.19 15.51
CA PRO A 186 -8.45 1.68 14.87
C PRO A 186 -8.75 0.69 13.74
N ASP A 187 -9.99 0.23 13.64
CA ASP A 187 -10.40 -0.79 12.66
C ASP A 187 -10.83 -0.20 11.30
N GLY A 188 -10.90 1.14 11.19
CA GLY A 188 -11.31 1.81 9.96
C GLY A 188 -12.82 1.80 9.74
N ASP A 189 -13.25 2.13 8.53
CA ASP A 189 -14.67 2.24 8.16
C ASP A 189 -15.25 0.88 7.79
N THR A 190 -16.18 0.38 8.61
CA THR A 190 -16.87 -0.90 8.40
C THR A 190 -18.16 -0.79 7.57
N ALA A 191 -18.63 0.45 7.32
CA ALA A 191 -19.84 0.72 6.56
C ALA A 191 -19.54 1.03 5.09
N ASN A 192 -18.52 1.83 4.82
CA ASN A 192 -18.15 2.27 3.48
C ASN A 192 -16.98 1.44 2.94
N LEU A 193 -17.25 0.18 2.59
CA LEU A 193 -16.21 -0.79 2.26
C LEU A 193 -15.54 -0.50 0.91
N THR A 194 -16.31 -0.26 -0.15
CA THR A 194 -15.79 -0.05 -1.52
C THR A 194 -16.19 1.30 -2.12
N SER A 195 -16.97 2.09 -1.39
CA SER A 195 -17.39 3.42 -1.81
C SER A 195 -17.64 4.30 -0.59
N ILE A 196 -17.20 5.54 -0.64
CA ILE A 196 -17.43 6.53 0.41
C ILE A 196 -17.81 7.87 -0.21
N THR A 197 -18.73 8.59 0.43
CA THR A 197 -18.94 10.03 0.19
C THR A 197 -18.19 10.80 1.25
N ILE A 198 -17.26 11.66 0.87
CA ILE A 198 -16.48 12.44 1.83
C ILE A 198 -17.42 13.44 2.52
N PRO A 199 -17.46 13.45 3.86
CA PRO A 199 -18.34 14.36 4.59
C PRO A 199 -17.99 15.83 4.33
N SER A 200 -18.95 16.73 4.58
CA SER A 200 -18.74 18.18 4.47
C SER A 200 -17.69 18.67 5.49
N GLY A 201 -16.95 19.73 5.12
CA GLY A 201 -16.00 20.41 6.01
C GLY A 201 -14.57 19.90 5.98
N PHE A 202 -14.27 18.81 5.26
CA PHE A 202 -12.91 18.26 5.16
C PHE A 202 -12.12 18.80 3.97
N LEU A 203 -12.80 19.15 2.87
CA LEU A 203 -12.14 19.59 1.64
C LEU A 203 -12.44 21.05 1.35
N ASP A 204 -11.40 21.78 0.97
CA ASP A 204 -11.48 23.19 0.54
C ASP A 204 -11.81 23.29 -0.96
N PHE A 205 -12.29 24.45 -1.42
CA PHE A 205 -12.47 24.73 -2.83
C PHE A 205 -11.15 24.85 -3.59
N ASP A 206 -11.15 24.49 -4.87
CA ASP A 206 -10.02 24.66 -5.79
C ASP A 206 -8.69 24.13 -5.23
N THR A 207 -8.74 23.00 -4.60
CA THR A 207 -7.60 22.42 -3.90
C THR A 207 -7.33 21.02 -4.42
N ALA A 208 -6.04 20.71 -4.65
CA ALA A 208 -5.60 19.38 -5.07
C ALA A 208 -5.42 18.47 -3.85
N TYR A 209 -5.98 17.28 -3.95
CA TYR A 209 -5.88 16.22 -2.96
C TYR A 209 -5.41 14.92 -3.59
N SER A 210 -4.86 14.04 -2.77
CA SER A 210 -4.58 12.65 -3.11
C SER A 210 -5.36 11.73 -2.18
N VAL A 211 -5.92 10.65 -2.73
CA VAL A 211 -6.60 9.61 -1.97
C VAL A 211 -5.86 8.30 -2.09
N GLN A 212 -5.80 7.58 -0.98
CA GLN A 212 -5.32 6.20 -0.88
C GLN A 212 -6.28 5.39 -0.02
N VAL A 213 -6.38 4.10 -0.33
CA VAL A 213 -7.25 3.17 0.40
C VAL A 213 -6.48 1.89 0.69
N LYS A 214 -6.70 1.29 1.85
CA LYS A 214 -6.31 -0.08 2.13
C LYS A 214 -7.50 -0.86 2.68
N PHE A 215 -7.47 -2.17 2.52
CA PHE A 215 -8.49 -3.09 2.98
C PHE A 215 -8.04 -3.85 4.22
N LYS A 216 -9.01 -4.27 5.02
CA LYS A 216 -8.83 -5.17 6.15
C LYS A 216 -9.84 -6.30 6.06
N ASP A 217 -9.40 -7.51 6.36
CA ASP A 217 -10.26 -8.70 6.35
C ASP A 217 -10.90 -8.97 7.72
N ASN A 218 -11.79 -9.97 7.78
CA ASN A 218 -12.46 -10.42 9.00
C ASN A 218 -11.78 -11.61 9.68
N GLY A 219 -10.53 -11.95 9.31
CA GLY A 219 -9.78 -13.07 9.86
C GLY A 219 -9.43 -12.93 11.35
N THR A 220 -8.73 -13.93 11.88
CA THR A 220 -8.18 -13.89 13.23
C THR A 220 -6.75 -14.42 13.20
N PRO A 221 -5.73 -13.55 13.28
CA PRO A 221 -5.83 -12.08 13.34
C PRO A 221 -6.42 -11.48 12.06
N LYS A 222 -7.01 -10.30 12.15
CA LYS A 222 -7.42 -9.50 10.98
C LYS A 222 -6.20 -9.01 10.23
N LEU A 223 -6.14 -9.25 8.93
CA LEU A 223 -5.03 -8.86 8.07
C LEU A 223 -5.37 -7.61 7.24
N GLU A 224 -4.36 -6.80 6.99
CA GLU A 224 -4.50 -5.55 6.24
C GLU A 224 -3.70 -5.61 4.95
N SER A 225 -4.22 -5.00 3.88
CA SER A 225 -3.46 -4.79 2.65
C SER A 225 -2.48 -3.62 2.80
N ALA A 226 -1.55 -3.48 1.87
CA ALA A 226 -0.90 -2.21 1.62
C ALA A 226 -1.91 -1.15 1.19
N TYR A 227 -1.55 0.15 1.30
CA TYR A 227 -2.33 1.21 0.65
C TYR A 227 -2.23 1.10 -0.87
N SER A 228 -3.33 1.44 -1.55
CA SER A 228 -3.33 1.64 -3.00
C SER A 228 -2.32 2.69 -3.43
N SER A 229 -1.99 2.72 -4.71
CA SER A 229 -1.34 3.88 -5.30
C SER A 229 -2.18 5.14 -5.05
N ALA A 230 -1.52 6.27 -4.83
CA ALA A 230 -2.21 7.54 -4.61
C ALA A 230 -2.87 8.03 -5.92
N VAL A 231 -4.14 8.42 -5.84
CA VAL A 231 -4.87 9.02 -6.96
C VAL A 231 -5.19 10.46 -6.64
N ASN A 232 -4.77 11.37 -7.51
CA ASN A 232 -4.98 12.80 -7.35
C ASN A 232 -6.33 13.23 -7.92
N PHE A 233 -6.97 14.20 -7.27
CA PHE A 233 -8.15 14.88 -7.74
C PHE A 233 -8.12 16.36 -7.27
N THR A 234 -8.92 17.21 -7.91
CA THR A 234 -9.05 18.62 -7.54
C THR A 234 -10.52 18.92 -7.26
N THR A 235 -10.79 19.61 -6.17
CA THR A 235 -12.14 20.06 -5.82
C THR A 235 -12.59 21.21 -6.71
N PRO A 236 -13.92 21.46 -6.85
CA PRO A 236 -14.44 22.49 -7.71
C PRO A 236 -14.22 23.91 -7.14
N LEU A 237 -14.44 24.91 -7.96
CA LEU A 237 -14.54 26.31 -7.54
C LEU A 237 -15.90 26.62 -6.91
N VAL A 238 -16.91 25.83 -7.27
CA VAL A 238 -18.29 25.92 -6.79
C VAL A 238 -18.87 24.51 -6.70
N ASP A 239 -19.56 24.20 -5.61
CA ASP A 239 -20.25 22.91 -5.48
C ASP A 239 -21.38 22.80 -6.51
N GLN A 240 -21.62 21.60 -7.01
CA GLN A 240 -22.73 21.33 -7.93
C GLN A 240 -24.07 21.67 -7.24
N PRO A 241 -24.96 22.42 -7.93
CA PRO A 241 -26.28 22.71 -7.37
C PRO A 241 -27.13 21.45 -7.22
N GLU A 242 -27.81 21.34 -6.09
CA GLU A 242 -28.77 20.28 -5.82
C GLU A 242 -30.21 20.81 -5.91
N ILE A 243 -31.05 20.09 -6.66
CA ILE A 243 -32.48 20.45 -6.77
C ILE A 243 -33.15 20.04 -5.45
N GLN A 244 -33.65 21.05 -4.73
CA GLN A 244 -34.32 20.83 -3.43
C GLN A 244 -35.82 20.54 -3.60
N THR A 245 -36.50 21.29 -4.45
CA THR A 245 -37.94 21.11 -4.67
C THR A 245 -38.32 21.41 -6.11
N ILE A 246 -39.35 20.65 -6.59
CA ILE A 246 -40.05 20.94 -7.85
C ILE A 246 -41.53 21.02 -7.52
N THR A 247 -42.13 22.17 -7.80
CA THR A 247 -43.59 22.32 -7.62
C THR A 247 -44.30 21.59 -8.76
N PRO A 248 -45.14 20.56 -8.46
CA PRO A 248 -45.84 19.84 -9.50
C PRO A 248 -46.96 20.72 -10.12
N ALA A 249 -46.67 21.21 -11.34
CA ALA A 249 -47.57 22.06 -12.12
C ALA A 249 -47.22 21.99 -13.61
N PHE A 250 -48.07 22.51 -14.50
CA PHE A 250 -47.72 22.66 -15.92
C PHE A 250 -46.61 23.70 -16.16
N ASN A 251 -46.42 24.62 -15.21
CA ASN A 251 -45.32 25.57 -15.14
C ASN A 251 -44.59 25.41 -13.81
N PRO A 252 -43.82 24.33 -13.64
CA PRO A 252 -43.17 24.03 -12.37
C PRO A 252 -42.17 25.10 -11.99
N THR A 253 -42.09 25.38 -10.69
CA THR A 253 -40.99 26.15 -10.11
C THR A 253 -39.98 25.15 -9.53
N ILE A 254 -38.73 25.28 -9.95
CA ILE A 254 -37.59 24.50 -9.48
C ILE A 254 -36.78 25.38 -8.55
N ASN A 255 -36.54 24.90 -7.34
CA ASN A 255 -35.66 25.53 -6.36
C ASN A 255 -34.44 24.68 -6.15
N VAL A 256 -33.30 25.32 -6.05
CA VAL A 256 -32.01 24.69 -5.73
C VAL A 256 -31.47 25.23 -4.41
N ASP A 257 -30.52 24.54 -3.84
CA ASP A 257 -29.83 24.96 -2.63
C ASP A 257 -29.07 26.27 -2.77
N SER A 258 -28.63 26.81 -1.66
CA SER A 258 -27.75 27.96 -1.65
C SER A 258 -26.39 27.60 -2.20
N ILE A 259 -25.83 28.46 -3.05
CA ILE A 259 -24.54 28.25 -3.65
C ILE A 259 -23.40 28.25 -2.61
N SER A 260 -22.56 27.23 -2.65
CA SER A 260 -21.27 27.20 -1.96
C SER A 260 -20.14 27.32 -2.97
N MET A 261 -19.23 28.28 -2.78
CA MET A 261 -18.16 28.57 -3.73
C MET A 261 -16.89 29.06 -3.01
N LYS A 262 -15.77 29.07 -3.76
CA LYS A 262 -14.50 29.61 -3.31
C LYS A 262 -14.61 31.11 -2.98
N SER A 263 -13.95 31.55 -1.92
CA SER A 263 -13.82 32.98 -1.60
C SER A 263 -13.18 33.75 -2.74
N GLY A 264 -13.66 34.97 -3.01
CA GLY A 264 -13.22 35.80 -4.14
C GLY A 264 -13.96 35.48 -5.44
N TYR A 265 -15.08 34.75 -5.39
CA TYR A 265 -15.99 34.54 -6.51
C TYR A 265 -17.41 34.91 -6.13
N SER A 266 -18.19 35.27 -7.13
CA SER A 266 -19.63 35.59 -7.00
C SER A 266 -20.44 34.77 -7.98
N HIS A 267 -21.68 34.41 -7.60
CA HIS A 267 -22.66 33.80 -8.48
C HIS A 267 -23.18 34.86 -9.49
N SER A 268 -22.82 34.72 -10.73
CA SER A 268 -23.14 35.69 -11.76
C SER A 268 -24.42 35.35 -12.52
N SER A 269 -24.65 34.08 -12.81
CA SER A 269 -25.84 33.62 -13.52
C SER A 269 -26.04 32.14 -13.38
N SER A 270 -27.25 31.66 -13.73
CA SER A 270 -27.58 30.24 -13.80
C SER A 270 -28.07 29.86 -15.18
N ASP A 271 -27.68 28.67 -15.64
CA ASP A 271 -28.20 28.05 -16.85
C ASP A 271 -29.21 26.98 -16.46
N TRP A 272 -30.41 27.10 -16.97
CA TRP A 272 -31.51 26.17 -16.75
C TRP A 272 -31.87 25.47 -18.06
N GLN A 273 -31.95 24.14 -18.05
CA GLN A 273 -32.32 23.34 -19.22
C GLN A 273 -33.36 22.29 -18.85
N PHE A 274 -34.34 22.10 -19.72
CA PHE A 274 -35.41 21.12 -19.57
C PHE A 274 -35.43 20.18 -20.76
N SER A 275 -35.63 18.87 -20.51
CA SER A 275 -35.57 17.83 -21.53
C SER A 275 -36.63 16.75 -21.26
N PRO A 276 -37.15 16.09 -22.30
CA PRO A 276 -38.00 14.91 -22.16
C PRO A 276 -37.18 13.64 -21.86
N ALA A 277 -35.84 13.71 -21.92
CA ALA A 277 -34.94 12.59 -21.68
C ALA A 277 -33.80 12.97 -20.73
N ASN A 278 -33.38 12.07 -19.88
CA ASN A 278 -32.30 12.27 -18.93
C ASN A 278 -30.91 12.48 -19.59
N THR A 279 -30.77 12.15 -20.86
CA THR A 279 -29.55 12.39 -21.66
C THR A 279 -29.40 13.84 -22.07
N PHE A 280 -30.46 14.66 -21.97
CA PHE A 280 -30.49 16.05 -22.48
C PHE A 280 -30.12 16.20 -23.95
N ALA A 281 -30.28 15.14 -24.78
CA ALA A 281 -30.05 15.17 -26.20
C ALA A 281 -31.05 16.10 -26.94
N THR A 282 -32.25 16.26 -26.38
CA THR A 282 -33.29 17.21 -26.87
C THR A 282 -33.64 18.17 -25.76
N ILE A 283 -33.47 19.47 -26.01
CA ILE A 283 -33.84 20.53 -25.08
C ILE A 283 -35.17 21.12 -25.52
N ILE A 284 -36.18 21.08 -24.66
CA ILE A 284 -37.50 21.68 -24.92
C ILE A 284 -37.59 23.13 -24.45
N HIS A 285 -36.80 23.50 -23.48
CA HIS A 285 -36.67 24.85 -22.97
C HIS A 285 -35.30 25.06 -22.32
N GLN A 286 -34.76 26.27 -22.48
CA GLN A 286 -33.55 26.68 -21.77
C GLN A 286 -33.57 28.17 -21.47
N SER A 287 -32.91 28.53 -20.35
CA SER A 287 -32.62 29.91 -19.97
C SER A 287 -31.13 29.95 -19.59
N LEU A 288 -30.30 30.45 -20.47
CA LEU A 288 -28.85 30.52 -20.31
C LEU A 288 -28.42 31.91 -19.84
N GLY A 289 -27.40 31.95 -18.97
CA GLY A 289 -26.87 33.20 -18.43
C GLY A 289 -27.89 33.98 -17.61
N ASN A 290 -28.86 33.34 -17.00
CA ASN A 290 -29.93 33.99 -16.25
C ASN A 290 -29.38 34.59 -14.95
N SER A 291 -29.25 35.90 -14.90
CA SER A 291 -28.73 36.64 -13.74
C SER A 291 -29.82 37.05 -12.74
N THR A 292 -31.09 36.83 -13.09
CA THR A 292 -32.24 37.19 -12.23
C THR A 292 -32.73 36.01 -11.41
N ASN A 293 -32.81 34.81 -12.04
CA ASN A 293 -33.29 33.59 -11.41
C ASN A 293 -32.10 32.70 -11.05
N LEU A 294 -31.35 33.09 -10.05
CA LEU A 294 -30.11 32.42 -9.69
C LEU A 294 -30.37 31.02 -9.04
N ASN A 295 -31.25 30.97 -8.04
CA ASN A 295 -31.51 29.75 -7.24
C ASN A 295 -32.95 29.23 -7.38
N SER A 296 -33.77 29.89 -8.18
CA SER A 296 -35.14 29.44 -8.42
C SER A 296 -35.57 29.83 -9.83
N TYR A 297 -36.21 28.91 -10.53
CA TYR A 297 -36.70 29.16 -11.89
C TYR A 297 -38.09 28.58 -12.07
N THR A 298 -39.01 29.43 -12.56
CA THR A 298 -40.35 29.00 -12.96
C THR A 298 -40.39 28.83 -14.47
N LEU A 299 -40.77 27.63 -14.92
CA LEU A 299 -40.91 27.34 -16.35
C LEU A 299 -42.03 28.23 -16.94
N PRO A 300 -41.77 28.98 -18.03
CA PRO A 300 -42.80 29.84 -18.64
C PRO A 300 -44.02 29.05 -19.15
N ASN A 301 -45.21 29.60 -19.00
CA ASN A 301 -46.45 28.99 -19.47
C ASN A 301 -46.47 28.69 -20.99
N ALA A 302 -45.64 29.34 -21.77
CA ALA A 302 -45.48 29.07 -23.20
C ALA A 302 -44.82 27.73 -23.51
N VAL A 303 -44.20 27.11 -22.51
CA VAL A 303 -43.62 25.75 -22.65
C VAL A 303 -44.72 24.76 -22.31
N ASN A 304 -45.40 24.26 -23.31
CA ASN A 304 -46.52 23.30 -23.11
C ASN A 304 -45.99 21.92 -22.74
N LEU A 305 -46.00 21.62 -21.46
CA LEU A 305 -45.69 20.25 -20.97
C LEU A 305 -46.93 19.33 -21.17
N SER A 306 -46.70 18.10 -21.62
CA SER A 306 -47.75 17.10 -21.78
C SER A 306 -48.05 16.44 -20.43
N SER A 307 -49.33 16.20 -20.15
CA SER A 307 -49.72 15.43 -18.97
C SER A 307 -49.18 13.99 -19.00
N ASN A 308 -48.97 13.40 -17.85
CA ASN A 308 -48.42 12.05 -17.69
C ASN A 308 -47.08 11.78 -18.40
N THR A 309 -46.28 12.86 -18.57
CA THR A 309 -44.97 12.76 -19.22
C THR A 309 -43.91 13.16 -18.21
N THR A 310 -42.81 12.36 -18.14
CA THR A 310 -41.66 12.69 -17.32
C THR A 310 -40.76 13.67 -18.06
N TYR A 311 -40.37 14.71 -17.39
CA TYR A 311 -39.39 15.69 -17.86
C TYR A 311 -38.22 15.76 -16.88
N TYR A 312 -37.07 16.13 -17.39
CA TYR A 312 -35.82 16.26 -16.63
C TYR A 312 -35.39 17.71 -16.67
N VAL A 313 -34.84 18.19 -15.58
CA VAL A 313 -34.24 19.51 -15.45
C VAL A 313 -32.81 19.37 -14.96
N ARG A 314 -31.92 20.19 -15.52
CA ARG A 314 -30.57 20.38 -15.00
C ARG A 314 -30.26 21.88 -14.90
N ILE A 315 -29.35 22.21 -13.96
CA ILE A 315 -28.88 23.56 -13.72
C ILE A 315 -27.37 23.58 -13.66
N ARG A 316 -26.77 24.67 -14.11
CA ARG A 316 -25.35 24.98 -13.90
C ARG A 316 -25.22 26.40 -13.35
N PHE A 317 -24.42 26.57 -12.31
CA PHE A 317 -24.02 27.84 -11.77
C PHE A 317 -22.84 28.43 -12.55
N ASN A 318 -22.92 29.68 -12.95
CA ASN A 318 -21.82 30.43 -13.51
C ASN A 318 -21.29 31.40 -12.45
N ILE A 319 -19.99 31.40 -12.21
CA ILE A 319 -19.33 32.23 -11.21
C ILE A 319 -18.27 33.11 -11.86
N ASN A 320 -18.08 34.32 -11.32
CA ASN A 320 -17.04 35.25 -11.74
C ASN A 320 -16.14 35.61 -10.55
N PRO A 321 -14.81 35.83 -10.77
CA PRO A 321 -13.96 36.45 -9.77
C PRO A 321 -14.52 37.82 -9.36
N THR A 322 -14.45 38.14 -8.05
CA THR A 322 -14.88 39.42 -7.47
C THR A 322 -13.73 40.41 -7.34
#